data_e95ee95865dd5d8a78091298e1e9575b
#
_entry.id   e95ee95865dd5d8a78091298e1e9575b
#
_cell.length_a   1.000
_cell.length_b   1.000
_cell.length_c   1.000
_cell.angle_alpha   90.00
_cell.angle_beta   90.00
_cell.angle_gamma   90.00
#
_symmetry.space_group_name_H-M   'P 1'
#
loop_
_entity.id
_entity.type
_entity.pdbx_description
1 polymer ?
#
loop_
_entity_poly.entity_id
_entity_poly.type
_entity_poly.pdbx_seq_one_letter_code
_entity_poly.pdbx_strand_id
1 'polypeptide(L)'
;MISAAMLLLVAVAFSAAFVLRESKPVRHIVVFKYKPTATPAQIAELTEAFKALKGKIPGIKGFEHGVNNSPENLNKGFTHIYLLTFENAAARDTYLPHPAHKEFGALLGKLNILEEPFVVDYEIVE
;
A
#
# COMPACT_ATOMS: atom_id res chain seq x y z
N MET A 1 -50.98 50.52 26.20
CA MET A 1 -51.07 49.19 25.60
C MET A 1 -49.81 48.95 24.81
N ILE A 2 -48.89 48.17 25.33
CA ILE A 2 -47.61 47.89 24.67
C ILE A 2 -47.77 46.51 24.04
N SER A 3 -47.79 46.46 22.70
CA SER A 3 -47.83 45.21 21.95
C SER A 3 -46.39 44.67 21.86
N ALA A 4 -46.13 43.57 22.52
CA ALA A 4 -44.86 42.87 22.41
C ALA A 4 -44.86 42.03 21.12
N ALA A 5 -44.13 42.52 20.12
CA ALA A 5 -43.83 41.72 18.94
C ALA A 5 -42.79 40.68 19.31
N MET A 6 -43.21 39.43 19.39
CA MET A 6 -42.35 38.27 19.63
C MET A 6 -41.62 37.94 18.34
N LEU A 7 -40.34 38.30 18.27
CA LEU A 7 -39.47 37.90 17.15
C LEU A 7 -39.11 36.43 17.34
N LEU A 8 -39.71 35.58 16.53
CA LEU A 8 -39.36 34.17 16.45
C LEU A 8 -38.08 34.04 15.65
N LEU A 9 -36.94 33.90 16.31
CA LEU A 9 -35.66 33.53 15.66
C LEU A 9 -35.72 32.05 15.31
N VAL A 10 -35.97 31.76 14.05
CA VAL A 10 -35.81 30.40 13.52
C VAL A 10 -34.31 30.19 13.29
N ALA A 11 -33.66 29.54 14.25
CA ALA A 11 -32.29 29.06 14.06
C ALA A 11 -32.33 27.87 13.08
N VAL A 12 -31.98 28.11 11.83
CA VAL A 12 -31.75 27.05 10.86
C VAL A 12 -30.40 26.41 11.22
N ALA A 13 -30.48 25.31 11.95
CA ALA A 13 -29.32 24.49 12.19
C ALA A 13 -28.91 23.81 10.86
N PHE A 14 -27.85 24.33 10.22
CA PHE A 14 -27.18 23.61 9.14
C PHE A 14 -26.47 22.41 9.76
N SER A 15 -27.12 21.24 9.76
CA SER A 15 -26.44 19.98 9.97
C SER A 15 -25.60 19.70 8.73
N ALA A 16 -24.31 20.04 8.79
CA ALA A 16 -23.36 19.52 7.84
C ALA A 16 -23.28 18.00 8.08
N ALA A 17 -23.99 17.22 7.25
CA ALA A 17 -23.84 15.78 7.24
C ALA A 17 -22.43 15.48 6.74
N PHE A 18 -21.51 15.20 7.66
CA PHE A 18 -20.19 14.66 7.35
C PHE A 18 -20.43 13.24 6.84
N VAL A 19 -20.46 13.06 5.53
CA VAL A 19 -20.43 11.73 4.93
C VAL A 19 -19.01 11.21 5.12
N LEU A 20 -18.80 10.41 6.17
CA LEU A 20 -17.59 9.62 6.33
C LEU A 20 -17.54 8.65 5.14
N ARG A 21 -16.71 8.95 4.15
CA ARG A 21 -16.33 7.96 3.15
C ARG A 21 -15.60 6.86 3.90
N GLU A 22 -16.13 5.64 3.88
CA GLU A 22 -15.40 4.47 4.34
C GLU A 22 -14.07 4.42 3.58
N SER A 23 -12.96 4.40 4.32
CA SER A 23 -11.66 4.23 3.76
C SER A 23 -11.53 2.79 3.24
N LYS A 24 -11.19 2.65 1.95
CA LYS A 24 -11.01 1.34 1.33
C LYS A 24 -9.58 0.88 1.48
N PRO A 25 -9.35 -0.41 1.74
CA PRO A 25 -8.02 -0.99 1.67
C PRO A 25 -7.39 -0.81 0.28
N VAL A 26 -6.09 -0.61 0.27
CA VAL A 26 -5.29 -0.55 -0.96
C VAL A 26 -4.43 -1.79 -1.05
N ARG A 27 -4.47 -2.44 -2.20
CA ARG A 27 -3.52 -3.49 -2.57
C ARG A 27 -2.35 -2.87 -3.32
N HIS A 28 -1.16 -3.18 -2.88
CA HIS A 28 0.10 -2.75 -3.49
C HIS A 28 0.82 -4.00 -3.98
N ILE A 29 0.81 -4.20 -5.28
CA ILE A 29 1.40 -5.39 -5.91
C ILE A 29 2.77 -5.00 -6.46
N VAL A 30 3.79 -5.68 -5.99
CA VAL A 30 5.16 -5.55 -6.46
C VAL A 30 5.58 -6.86 -7.08
N VAL A 31 6.00 -6.82 -8.32
CA VAL A 31 6.47 -8.01 -9.03
C VAL A 31 7.90 -7.77 -9.49
N PHE A 32 8.79 -8.67 -9.12
CA PHE A 32 10.20 -8.54 -9.44
C PHE A 32 10.63 -9.51 -10.53
N LYS A 33 11.38 -8.97 -11.47
CA LYS A 33 12.22 -9.70 -12.38
C LYS A 33 13.64 -9.64 -11.87
N TYR A 34 14.12 -10.74 -11.33
CA TYR A 34 15.46 -10.84 -10.81
C TYR A 34 16.48 -11.11 -11.93
N LYS A 35 17.69 -10.61 -11.74
CA LYS A 35 18.79 -10.94 -12.65
C LYS A 35 19.11 -12.44 -12.60
N PRO A 36 19.58 -13.04 -13.71
CA PRO A 36 20.02 -14.45 -13.70
C PRO A 36 21.11 -14.76 -12.68
N THR A 37 21.89 -13.75 -12.29
CA THR A 37 22.96 -13.86 -11.29
C THR A 37 22.47 -13.82 -9.85
N ALA A 38 21.19 -13.48 -9.61
CA ALA A 38 20.61 -13.46 -8.27
C ALA A 38 20.61 -14.87 -7.67
N THR A 39 21.14 -15.01 -6.46
CA THR A 39 21.16 -16.29 -5.76
C THR A 39 19.90 -16.48 -4.94
N PRO A 40 19.48 -17.73 -4.67
CA PRO A 40 18.37 -17.98 -3.76
C PRO A 40 18.52 -17.34 -2.38
N ALA A 41 19.74 -17.31 -1.85
CA ALA A 41 20.04 -16.70 -0.56
C ALA A 41 19.84 -15.17 -0.59
N GLN A 42 20.22 -14.50 -1.65
CA GLN A 42 20.02 -13.05 -1.82
C GLN A 42 18.53 -12.71 -1.96
N ILE A 43 17.79 -13.51 -2.72
CA ILE A 43 16.34 -13.33 -2.87
C ILE A 43 15.62 -13.55 -1.54
N ALA A 44 16.03 -14.57 -0.78
CA ALA A 44 15.48 -14.82 0.55
C ALA A 44 15.75 -13.68 1.53
N GLU A 45 16.97 -13.14 1.54
CA GLU A 45 17.35 -11.98 2.36
C GLU A 45 16.46 -10.77 2.05
N LEU A 46 16.28 -10.46 0.76
CA LEU A 46 15.42 -9.36 0.33
C LEU A 46 13.96 -9.60 0.71
N THR A 47 13.45 -10.80 0.51
CA THR A 47 12.07 -11.17 0.84
C THR A 47 11.79 -11.03 2.33
N GLU A 48 12.70 -11.48 3.18
CA GLU A 48 12.55 -11.33 4.65
C GLU A 48 12.60 -9.85 5.06
N ALA A 49 13.47 -9.05 4.45
CA ALA A 49 13.50 -7.61 4.71
C ALA A 49 12.22 -6.92 4.26
N PHE A 50 11.64 -7.32 3.15
CA PHE A 50 10.36 -6.80 2.66
C PHE A 50 9.22 -7.14 3.63
N LYS A 51 9.12 -8.40 4.01
CA LYS A 51 8.14 -8.88 4.98
C LYS A 51 8.24 -8.16 6.33
N ALA A 52 9.45 -7.85 6.78
CA ALA A 52 9.69 -7.15 8.04
C ALA A 52 9.12 -5.73 8.08
N LEU A 53 8.86 -5.11 6.91
CA LEU A 53 8.27 -3.76 6.85
C LEU A 53 6.88 -3.70 7.49
N LYS A 54 6.12 -4.79 7.48
CA LYS A 54 4.82 -4.86 8.14
C LYS A 54 4.89 -4.52 9.63
N GLY A 55 5.95 -4.93 10.30
CA GLY A 55 6.16 -4.64 11.73
C GLY A 55 6.82 -3.26 11.99
N LYS A 56 7.31 -2.59 10.96
CA LYS A 56 8.06 -1.33 11.07
C LYS A 56 7.27 -0.11 10.64
N ILE A 57 6.30 -0.29 9.74
CA ILE A 57 5.55 0.81 9.14
C ILE A 57 4.08 0.66 9.49
N PRO A 58 3.48 1.64 10.22
CA PRO A 58 2.06 1.61 10.52
C PRO A 58 1.20 1.64 9.24
N GLY A 59 0.03 0.99 9.30
CA GLY A 59 -0.94 0.98 8.20
C GLY A 59 -0.79 -0.18 7.22
N ILE A 60 0.27 -0.98 7.32
CA ILE A 60 0.38 -2.25 6.58
C ILE A 60 -0.41 -3.31 7.34
N LYS A 61 -1.51 -3.79 6.76
CA LYS A 61 -2.41 -4.79 7.36
C LYS A 61 -2.08 -6.21 6.94
N GLY A 62 -1.45 -6.38 5.80
CA GLY A 62 -1.11 -7.70 5.28
C GLY A 62 0.12 -7.66 4.41
N PHE A 63 0.82 -8.77 4.40
CA PHE A 63 1.92 -9.07 3.49
C PHE A 63 1.84 -10.54 3.10
N GLU A 64 1.82 -10.79 1.81
CA GLU A 64 1.94 -12.14 1.27
C GLU A 64 2.86 -12.11 0.04
N HIS A 65 3.45 -13.23 -0.27
CA HIS A 65 4.31 -13.32 -1.44
C HIS A 65 4.28 -14.74 -2.02
N GLY A 66 4.71 -14.84 -3.25
CA GLY A 66 4.81 -16.12 -3.94
C GLY A 66 5.62 -16.01 -5.21
N VAL A 67 5.84 -17.16 -5.84
CA VAL A 67 6.53 -17.27 -7.11
C VAL A 67 5.52 -17.62 -8.19
N ASN A 68 5.66 -17.02 -9.37
CA ASN A 68 4.78 -17.31 -10.50
C ASN A 68 4.76 -18.80 -10.81
N ASN A 69 3.58 -19.37 -10.89
CA ASN A 69 3.35 -20.75 -11.29
C ASN A 69 2.33 -20.89 -12.42
N SER A 70 2.02 -19.79 -13.14
CA SER A 70 1.11 -19.83 -14.27
C SER A 70 1.72 -20.64 -15.42
N PRO A 71 0.99 -21.59 -16.00
CA PRO A 71 1.47 -22.36 -17.14
C PRO A 71 1.41 -21.60 -18.48
N GLU A 72 0.85 -20.38 -18.47
CA GLU A 72 0.61 -19.62 -19.71
C GLU A 72 1.89 -19.01 -20.31
N ASN A 73 2.99 -18.89 -19.54
CA ASN A 73 4.24 -18.25 -19.96
C ASN A 73 4.08 -16.79 -20.41
N LEU A 74 3.19 -16.05 -19.74
CA LEU A 74 2.91 -14.64 -20.04
C LEU A 74 3.53 -13.68 -19.04
N ASN A 75 4.34 -14.18 -18.13
CA ASN A 75 4.93 -13.41 -17.02
C ASN A 75 6.16 -12.57 -17.41
N LYS A 76 6.61 -12.63 -18.66
CA LYS A 76 7.69 -11.77 -19.20
C LYS A 76 8.97 -11.73 -18.37
N GLY A 77 9.31 -12.83 -17.70
CA GLY A 77 10.48 -12.94 -16.82
C GLY A 77 10.26 -12.42 -15.40
N PHE A 78 9.11 -11.86 -15.09
CA PHE A 78 8.71 -11.51 -13.72
C PHE A 78 8.29 -12.78 -12.97
N THR A 79 8.90 -13.03 -11.84
CA THR A 79 8.75 -14.31 -11.15
C THR A 79 8.28 -14.21 -9.71
N HIS A 80 8.62 -13.14 -9.00
CA HIS A 80 8.33 -13.00 -7.57
C HIS A 80 7.31 -11.91 -7.35
N ILE A 81 6.20 -12.29 -6.72
CA ILE A 81 5.06 -11.42 -6.43
C ILE A 81 5.04 -11.13 -4.93
N TYR A 82 4.96 -9.86 -4.58
CA TYR A 82 4.81 -9.37 -3.22
C TYR A 82 3.55 -8.53 -3.17
N LEU A 83 2.62 -8.89 -2.29
CA LEU A 83 1.36 -8.18 -2.12
C LEU A 83 1.30 -7.58 -0.71
N LEU A 84 1.26 -6.26 -0.64
CA LEU A 84 0.99 -5.54 0.58
C LEU A 84 -0.46 -5.06 0.58
N THR A 85 -1.08 -5.15 1.74
CA THR A 85 -2.39 -4.54 1.97
C THR A 85 -2.22 -3.38 2.93
N PHE A 86 -2.57 -2.19 2.48
CA PHE A 86 -2.64 -1.00 3.32
C PHE A 86 -4.07 -0.78 3.82
N GLU A 87 -4.18 -0.20 5.00
CA GLU A 87 -5.46 0.17 5.60
C GLU A 87 -6.28 1.08 4.68
N ASN A 88 -5.59 2.01 3.99
CA ASN A 88 -6.18 2.96 3.04
C ASN A 88 -5.07 3.61 2.19
N ALA A 89 -5.47 4.47 1.25
CA ALA A 89 -4.53 5.18 0.39
C ALA A 89 -3.58 6.11 1.18
N ALA A 90 -4.04 6.73 2.25
CA ALA A 90 -3.21 7.60 3.08
C ALA A 90 -2.07 6.82 3.76
N ALA A 91 -2.33 5.59 4.20
CA ALA A 91 -1.31 4.70 4.76
C ALA A 91 -0.25 4.31 3.71
N ARG A 92 -0.67 4.00 2.47
CA ARG A 92 0.24 3.74 1.37
C ARG A 92 1.10 4.98 1.07
N ASP A 93 0.53 6.16 1.06
CA ASP A 93 1.25 7.41 0.80
C ASP A 93 2.27 7.73 1.90
N THR A 94 1.99 7.34 3.14
CA THR A 94 2.94 7.43 4.26
C THR A 94 4.06 6.40 4.16
N TYR A 95 3.77 5.22 3.62
CA TYR A 95 4.74 4.14 3.43
C TYR A 95 5.85 4.52 2.44
N LEU A 96 5.50 5.13 1.31
CA LEU A 96 6.46 5.41 0.24
C LEU A 96 7.67 6.23 0.70
N PRO A 97 7.53 7.35 1.46
CA PRO A 97 8.65 8.12 1.98
C PRO A 97 9.19 7.62 3.33
N HIS A 98 8.61 6.57 3.91
CA HIS A 98 8.99 6.12 5.25
C HIS A 98 10.46 5.67 5.29
N PRO A 99 11.24 6.03 6.33
CA PRO A 99 12.65 5.64 6.46
C PRO A 99 12.89 4.13 6.32
N ALA A 100 12.03 3.29 6.89
CA ALA A 100 12.17 1.84 6.77
C ALA A 100 11.98 1.35 5.33
N HIS A 101 11.09 1.97 4.55
CA HIS A 101 10.94 1.67 3.12
C HIS A 101 12.19 2.10 2.33
N LYS A 102 12.78 3.23 2.67
CA LYS A 102 14.03 3.70 2.06
C LYS A 102 15.20 2.76 2.37
N GLU A 103 15.28 2.25 3.59
CA GLU A 103 16.28 1.25 3.98
C GLU A 103 16.12 -0.05 3.18
N PHE A 104 14.90 -0.50 2.98
CA PHE A 104 14.61 -1.64 2.11
C PHE A 104 15.09 -1.37 0.67
N GLY A 105 14.78 -0.21 0.12
CA GLY A 105 15.28 0.20 -1.19
C GLY A 105 16.80 0.24 -1.28
N ALA A 106 17.48 0.67 -0.23
CA ALA A 106 18.94 0.66 -0.14
C ALA A 106 19.52 -0.76 -0.13
N LEU A 107 18.88 -1.70 0.59
CA LEU A 107 19.24 -3.11 0.56
C LEU A 107 19.09 -3.70 -0.84
N LEU A 108 17.98 -3.41 -1.51
CA LEU A 108 17.74 -3.84 -2.88
C LEU A 108 18.83 -3.35 -3.83
N GLY A 109 19.21 -2.08 -3.70
CA GLY A 109 20.31 -1.50 -4.48
C GLY A 109 21.67 -2.13 -4.17
N LYS A 110 21.96 -2.40 -2.89
CA LYS A 110 23.21 -3.04 -2.46
C LYS A 110 23.35 -4.47 -2.97
N LEU A 111 22.29 -5.25 -2.92
CA LEU A 111 22.28 -6.63 -3.43
C LEU A 111 22.43 -6.68 -4.94
N ASN A 112 21.98 -5.65 -5.64
CA ASN A 112 22.09 -5.51 -7.10
C ASN A 112 21.56 -6.72 -7.87
N ILE A 113 20.44 -7.28 -7.42
CA ILE A 113 19.83 -8.50 -7.97
C ILE A 113 18.59 -8.25 -8.80
N LEU A 114 18.07 -7.03 -8.80
CA LEU A 114 16.87 -6.66 -9.52
C LEU A 114 17.18 -6.23 -10.95
N GLU A 115 16.54 -6.87 -11.92
CA GLU A 115 16.57 -6.42 -13.31
C GLU A 115 15.51 -5.36 -13.56
N GLU A 116 14.26 -5.65 -13.14
CA GLU A 116 13.12 -4.76 -13.36
C GLU A 116 12.06 -4.94 -12.27
N PRO A 117 11.53 -3.86 -11.69
CA PRO A 117 10.33 -3.90 -10.87
C PRO A 117 9.09 -3.62 -11.73
N PHE A 118 7.97 -4.17 -11.32
CA PHE A 118 6.64 -3.81 -11.78
C PHE A 118 5.75 -3.57 -10.57
N VAL A 119 5.12 -2.40 -10.50
CA VAL A 119 4.33 -1.99 -9.34
C VAL A 119 2.99 -1.46 -9.80
N VAL A 120 1.92 -1.98 -9.24
CA VAL A 120 0.56 -1.48 -9.44
C VAL A 120 -0.21 -1.47 -8.13
N ASP A 121 -1.05 -0.48 -7.95
CA ASP A 121 -1.91 -0.34 -6.80
C ASP A 121 -3.38 -0.28 -7.22
N TYR A 122 -4.27 -0.76 -6.37
CA TYR A 122 -5.69 -0.59 -6.55
C TYR A 122 -6.43 -0.56 -5.22
N GLU A 123 -7.53 0.19 -5.18
CA GLU A 123 -8.54 0.06 -4.16
C GLU A 123 -9.49 -1.09 -4.52
N ILE A 124 -9.90 -1.87 -3.52
CA ILE A 124 -10.82 -2.98 -3.76
C ILE A 124 -12.16 -2.43 -4.26
N VAL A 125 -12.62 -2.95 -5.38
CA VAL A 125 -13.94 -2.65 -5.96
C VAL A 125 -14.81 -3.88 -5.79
N GLU A 126 -16.03 -3.69 -5.26
CA GLU A 126 -17.03 -4.75 -5.12
C GLU A 126 -17.93 -4.83 -6.36
#